data_0a5b1558d5b0b9d92278fbe29f7c2245
#
_entry.id   0a5b1558d5b0b9d92278fbe29f7c2245
#
_cell.length_a   1.000
_cell.length_b   1.000
_cell.length_c   1.000
_cell.angle_alpha   90.00
_cell.angle_beta   90.00
_cell.angle_gamma   90.00
#
_symmetry.space_group_name_H-M   'P 1'
#
loop_
_entity.id
_entity.type
_entity.pdbx_description
1 polymer ?
#
loop_
_entity_poly.entity_id
_entity_poly.type
_entity_poly.pdbx_seq_one_letter_code
_entity_poly.pdbx_strand_id
1 'polypeptide(L)'
;MTSNTKKSIQKTVNKVRETASQEYQDNVPVLKDNNLASFKEAFFAYQPAINEFYVGLVNLFAKIIWNTDRFNHKLSFLKKGNYTIGYDIEEIHTNPVNPALYDNTDGAGILGDYPPEVLTAFYRENRHDVFPLTTNSEILSRAMDSWERLGNFINSTRIAVDNGNALREFNLLKQAIVGMYEKSGFVIREVDSSTDAGVADLMEQLRTDINDMQFLSSKFNKYKELSGGEKEAQSVSEKDNICIICTTKAEAKVRRYLSGVFNIQELEDANRFVLVDDFGYDIYEKQGSARQLAITGHKTTPISFIVADKNFVQWYDRLNVEYEFKNGFTLNINTFVHIWQMISISPFANAVCYIDNTINTTVTTVPDTSFDSSGNDSKEYKFVDVSGNQVYLNDLSELHITHIDENGLAKIGLPSNVTPTLEVTPTKTLNIKVPLGLASGDWKSIIIQFGNAIVTVNNAT
;
A
#
# COMPACT_ATOMS: atom_id res chain seq x y z
N MET A 1 -2.22 3.03 -36.75
CA MET A 1 -1.25 3.66 -35.84
C MET A 1 -1.03 5.11 -36.30
N THR A 2 -1.17 6.08 -35.41
CA THR A 2 -0.95 7.47 -35.76
C THR A 2 0.53 7.74 -36.02
N SER A 3 0.84 8.67 -36.97
CA SER A 3 2.23 9.06 -37.32
C SER A 3 3.06 9.43 -36.08
N ASN A 4 2.43 10.00 -35.07
CA ASN A 4 3.09 10.40 -33.82
C ASN A 4 3.56 9.20 -32.97
N THR A 5 2.82 8.10 -32.96
CA THR A 5 3.18 6.88 -32.20
C THR A 5 4.40 6.19 -32.82
N LYS A 6 4.47 6.10 -34.18
CA LYS A 6 5.66 5.58 -34.86
C LYS A 6 6.92 6.39 -34.56
N LYS A 7 6.82 7.71 -34.62
CA LYS A 7 7.94 8.61 -34.31
C LYS A 7 8.42 8.47 -32.85
N SER A 8 7.50 8.23 -31.90
CA SER A 8 7.84 8.00 -30.50
C SER A 8 8.64 6.71 -30.34
N ILE A 9 8.20 5.61 -30.96
CA ILE A 9 8.90 4.31 -30.91
C ILE A 9 10.28 4.40 -31.54
N GLN A 10 10.39 5.01 -32.74
CA GLN A 10 11.67 5.27 -33.40
C GLN A 10 12.63 6.05 -32.51
N LYS A 11 12.13 7.13 -31.89
CA LYS A 11 12.93 7.96 -30.99
C LYS A 11 13.45 7.14 -29.81
N THR A 12 12.61 6.28 -29.22
CA THR A 12 13.00 5.39 -28.12
C THR A 12 14.08 4.41 -28.54
N VAL A 13 13.85 3.66 -29.60
CA VAL A 13 14.80 2.65 -30.10
C VAL A 13 16.13 3.28 -30.54
N ASN A 14 16.09 4.41 -31.24
CA ASN A 14 17.30 5.09 -31.66
C ASN A 14 18.08 5.71 -30.48
N LYS A 15 17.39 6.13 -29.43
CA LYS A 15 18.05 6.64 -28.24
C LYS A 15 18.73 5.53 -27.43
N VAL A 16 18.14 4.33 -27.39
CA VAL A 16 18.83 3.13 -26.89
C VAL A 16 20.12 2.88 -27.67
N ARG A 17 20.05 2.94 -29.02
CA ARG A 17 21.23 2.79 -29.89
C ARG A 17 22.33 3.82 -29.58
N GLU A 18 21.96 5.09 -29.35
CA GLU A 18 22.92 6.16 -29.01
C GLU A 18 23.63 5.94 -27.67
N THR A 19 23.02 5.22 -26.75
CA THR A 19 23.58 4.93 -25.41
C THR A 19 24.28 3.58 -25.32
N ALA A 20 24.15 2.72 -26.35
CA ALA A 20 24.76 1.43 -26.46
C ALA A 20 26.25 1.52 -26.86
N SER A 21 26.95 0.39 -26.83
CA SER A 21 28.36 0.29 -27.22
C SER A 21 28.62 0.71 -28.67
N GLN A 22 29.86 1.08 -28.99
CA GLN A 22 30.24 1.39 -30.37
C GLN A 22 30.02 0.20 -31.30
N GLU A 23 30.28 -1.03 -30.83
CA GLU A 23 30.04 -2.25 -31.60
C GLU A 23 28.56 -2.43 -31.92
N TYR A 24 27.66 -2.11 -30.99
CA TYR A 24 26.23 -2.12 -31.25
C TYR A 24 25.84 -1.10 -32.32
N GLN A 25 26.38 0.11 -32.23
CA GLN A 25 26.09 1.20 -33.17
C GLN A 25 26.57 0.87 -34.60
N ASP A 26 27.66 0.14 -34.72
CA ASP A 26 28.23 -0.27 -36.02
C ASP A 26 27.44 -1.42 -36.69
N ASN A 27 26.92 -2.34 -35.89
CA ASN A 27 26.22 -3.53 -36.38
C ASN A 27 24.69 -3.35 -36.49
N VAL A 28 24.08 -2.45 -35.69
CA VAL A 28 22.63 -2.22 -35.69
C VAL A 28 22.31 -0.88 -36.34
N PRO A 29 21.59 -0.85 -37.46
CA PRO A 29 21.32 0.39 -38.20
C PRO A 29 20.33 1.28 -37.42
N VAL A 30 20.29 2.56 -37.78
CA VAL A 30 19.28 3.50 -37.28
C VAL A 30 17.90 3.09 -37.75
N LEU A 31 16.94 3.01 -36.83
CA LEU A 31 15.56 2.66 -37.15
C LEU A 31 14.84 3.84 -37.82
N LYS A 32 14.32 3.61 -39.04
CA LYS A 32 13.56 4.58 -39.85
C LYS A 32 12.18 4.00 -40.20
N ASP A 33 11.27 4.84 -40.69
CA ASP A 33 9.89 4.44 -41.02
C ASP A 33 9.77 3.26 -42.00
N ASN A 34 10.75 3.09 -42.87
CA ASN A 34 10.73 2.14 -43.99
C ASN A 34 11.75 0.99 -43.85
N ASN A 35 12.47 0.88 -42.73
CA ASN A 35 13.54 -0.15 -42.60
C ASN A 35 13.35 -1.12 -41.43
N LEU A 36 12.13 -1.30 -40.94
CA LEU A 36 11.88 -2.18 -39.79
C LEU A 36 12.32 -3.62 -40.02
N ALA A 37 12.10 -4.15 -41.21
CA ALA A 37 12.50 -5.52 -41.58
C ALA A 37 14.03 -5.69 -41.62
N SER A 38 14.75 -4.79 -42.29
CA SER A 38 16.22 -4.81 -42.34
C SER A 38 16.86 -4.50 -40.99
N PHE A 39 16.22 -3.65 -40.16
CA PHE A 39 16.61 -3.44 -38.77
C PHE A 39 16.52 -4.71 -37.95
N LYS A 40 15.40 -5.45 -38.09
CA LYS A 40 15.20 -6.76 -37.44
C LYS A 40 16.30 -7.75 -37.82
N GLU A 41 16.58 -7.93 -39.11
CA GLU A 41 17.62 -8.82 -39.60
C GLU A 41 19.00 -8.47 -39.03
N ALA A 42 19.42 -7.24 -39.11
CA ALA A 42 20.71 -6.77 -38.57
C ALA A 42 20.78 -6.92 -37.04
N PHE A 43 19.69 -6.62 -36.34
CA PHE A 43 19.60 -6.74 -34.88
C PHE A 43 19.80 -8.20 -34.41
N PHE A 44 19.16 -9.17 -35.03
CA PHE A 44 19.29 -10.58 -34.66
C PHE A 44 20.56 -11.25 -35.22
N ALA A 45 21.20 -10.69 -36.26
CA ALA A 45 22.49 -11.13 -36.73
C ALA A 45 23.64 -10.82 -35.76
N TYR A 46 23.54 -9.72 -35.01
CA TYR A 46 24.52 -9.34 -33.98
C TYR A 46 24.08 -9.88 -32.61
N GLN A 47 24.66 -10.99 -32.18
CA GLN A 47 24.24 -11.71 -30.96
C GLN A 47 24.22 -10.86 -29.68
N PRO A 48 25.15 -9.92 -29.42
CA PRO A 48 25.09 -9.05 -28.24
C PRO A 48 23.95 -8.02 -28.29
N ALA A 49 23.40 -7.72 -29.49
CA ALA A 49 22.41 -6.65 -29.69
C ALA A 49 21.20 -6.78 -28.75
N ILE A 50 20.74 -7.99 -28.50
CA ILE A 50 19.57 -8.24 -27.67
C ILE A 50 19.82 -7.76 -26.23
N ASN A 51 21.00 -8.07 -25.67
CA ASN A 51 21.35 -7.67 -24.31
C ASN A 51 21.54 -6.17 -24.20
N GLU A 52 22.33 -5.58 -25.11
CA GLU A 52 22.58 -4.14 -25.10
C GLU A 52 21.32 -3.32 -25.36
N PHE A 53 20.41 -3.83 -26.18
CA PHE A 53 19.12 -3.21 -26.40
C PHE A 53 18.29 -3.18 -25.13
N TYR A 54 18.22 -4.30 -24.38
CA TYR A 54 17.50 -4.34 -23.13
C TYR A 54 18.13 -3.45 -22.05
N VAL A 55 19.45 -3.50 -21.89
CA VAL A 55 20.18 -2.60 -20.97
C VAL A 55 19.89 -1.14 -21.32
N GLY A 56 19.98 -0.78 -22.58
CA GLY A 56 19.70 0.56 -23.06
C GLY A 56 18.22 0.94 -22.90
N LEU A 57 17.29 0.00 -23.15
CA LEU A 57 15.86 0.21 -23.01
C LEU A 57 15.50 0.47 -21.53
N VAL A 58 16.04 -0.33 -20.65
CA VAL A 58 15.87 -0.28 -19.21
C VAL A 58 16.45 1.02 -18.64
N ASN A 59 17.69 1.39 -19.00
CA ASN A 59 18.28 2.66 -18.63
C ASN A 59 17.50 3.87 -19.18
N LEU A 60 16.91 3.74 -20.36
CA LEU A 60 16.04 4.74 -20.93
C LEU A 60 14.71 4.85 -20.16
N PHE A 61 14.18 3.72 -19.69
CA PHE A 61 12.99 3.69 -18.85
C PHE A 61 13.20 4.40 -17.52
N ALA A 62 14.31 4.21 -16.87
CA ALA A 62 14.65 4.93 -15.65
C ALA A 62 14.61 6.46 -15.83
N LYS A 63 14.89 6.95 -17.06
CA LYS A 63 14.87 8.39 -17.40
C LYS A 63 13.53 8.91 -17.95
N ILE A 64 12.67 8.04 -18.55
CA ILE A 64 11.41 8.44 -19.22
C ILE A 64 10.17 8.16 -18.35
N ILE A 65 10.34 7.46 -17.26
CA ILE A 65 9.28 6.97 -16.34
C ILE A 65 8.31 8.07 -15.87
N TRP A 66 8.63 9.31 -15.98
CA TRP A 66 7.87 10.41 -15.38
C TRP A 66 6.67 10.95 -16.19
N ASN A 67 6.36 10.46 -17.39
CA ASN A 67 5.43 11.15 -18.29
C ASN A 67 4.31 10.33 -18.96
N THR A 68 3.89 9.17 -18.48
CA THR A 68 2.78 8.41 -19.10
C THR A 68 1.81 7.82 -18.08
N ASP A 69 0.54 7.70 -18.49
CA ASP A 69 -0.60 7.18 -17.71
C ASP A 69 -0.30 5.88 -16.96
N ARG A 70 0.14 6.01 -15.73
CA ARG A 70 0.47 4.92 -14.82
C ARG A 70 -0.55 4.87 -13.70
N PHE A 71 -0.72 3.70 -13.13
CA PHE A 71 -1.37 3.62 -11.84
C PHE A 71 -0.51 4.41 -10.83
N ASN A 72 -0.85 5.68 -10.68
CA ASN A 72 -0.29 6.52 -9.64
C ASN A 72 -1.29 6.52 -8.49
N HIS A 73 -0.96 5.84 -7.41
CA HIS A 73 -1.83 5.84 -6.23
C HIS A 73 -1.90 7.25 -5.64
N LYS A 74 -3.07 7.62 -5.17
CA LYS A 74 -3.38 9.00 -4.74
C LYS A 74 -2.53 9.48 -3.54
N LEU A 75 -1.87 8.58 -2.83
CA LEU A 75 -0.99 8.90 -1.69
C LEU A 75 0.47 9.19 -2.09
N SER A 76 0.82 9.15 -3.39
CA SER A 76 2.18 9.38 -3.87
C SER A 76 2.75 10.77 -3.54
N PHE A 77 1.88 11.76 -3.30
CA PHE A 77 2.30 13.11 -2.89
C PHE A 77 2.97 13.16 -1.50
N LEU A 78 2.81 12.12 -0.69
CA LEU A 78 3.47 11.99 0.63
C LEU A 78 4.94 11.59 0.52
N LYS A 79 5.42 11.23 -0.66
CA LYS A 79 6.81 10.85 -0.90
C LYS A 79 7.71 12.08 -0.88
N LYS A 80 8.74 12.07 -0.04
CA LYS A 80 9.60 13.24 0.23
C LYS A 80 10.83 13.34 -0.67
N GLY A 81 11.28 12.26 -1.31
CA GLY A 81 12.44 12.26 -2.18
C GLY A 81 13.40 11.11 -1.95
N ASN A 82 14.68 11.34 -2.28
CA ASN A 82 15.72 10.30 -2.23
C ASN A 82 16.77 10.67 -1.19
N TYR A 83 17.31 9.65 -0.51
CA TYR A 83 18.52 9.79 0.29
C TYR A 83 19.57 8.77 -0.18
N THR A 84 20.83 9.20 -0.22
CA THR A 84 21.92 8.40 -0.82
C THR A 84 22.97 7.91 0.18
N ILE A 85 23.01 8.50 1.38
CA ILE A 85 24.06 8.24 2.37
C ILE A 85 23.44 7.87 3.72
N GLY A 86 23.94 6.81 4.33
CA GLY A 86 23.50 6.34 5.65
C GLY A 86 22.43 5.25 5.57
N TYR A 87 22.16 4.63 6.72
CA TYR A 87 21.14 3.58 6.85
C TYR A 87 19.89 4.07 7.58
N ASP A 88 20.06 5.04 8.47
CA ASP A 88 19.00 5.56 9.34
C ASP A 88 18.84 7.06 9.08
N ILE A 89 17.59 7.53 9.13
CA ILE A 89 17.24 8.95 9.08
C ILE A 89 16.85 9.35 10.49
N GLU A 90 17.45 10.42 10.98
CA GLU A 90 17.11 11.05 12.26
C GLU A 90 16.18 12.23 12.03
N GLU A 91 15.03 12.22 12.70
CA GLU A 91 14.13 13.36 12.79
C GLU A 91 14.30 14.02 14.15
N ILE A 92 14.61 15.29 14.15
CA ILE A 92 14.84 16.10 15.36
C ILE A 92 13.71 17.08 15.52
N HIS A 93 13.08 17.07 16.67
CA HIS A 93 12.04 18.02 17.07
C HIS A 93 12.49 18.80 18.29
N THR A 94 12.29 20.12 18.28
CA THR A 94 12.65 21.00 19.39
C THR A 94 11.42 21.70 19.93
N ASN A 95 11.13 21.51 21.21
CA ASN A 95 10.04 22.17 21.88
C ASN A 95 10.36 23.66 22.13
N PRO A 96 9.34 24.53 22.22
CA PRO A 96 9.52 25.95 22.61
C PRO A 96 10.16 26.04 23.98
N VAL A 97 10.99 27.05 24.16
CA VAL A 97 11.61 27.35 25.44
C VAL A 97 10.61 28.12 26.33
N ASN A 98 10.44 27.67 27.56
CA ASN A 98 9.60 28.35 28.52
C ASN A 98 10.24 29.66 28.98
N PRO A 99 9.47 30.75 29.11
CA PRO A 99 9.99 32.02 29.66
C PRO A 99 10.32 31.86 31.12
N ALA A 100 11.42 32.46 31.55
CA ALA A 100 11.72 32.65 32.97
C ALA A 100 11.14 33.98 33.48
N LEU A 101 10.81 34.04 34.77
CA LEU A 101 10.41 35.31 35.39
C LEU A 101 11.62 36.26 35.41
N TYR A 102 11.38 37.50 35.00
CA TYR A 102 12.39 38.54 35.11
C TYR A 102 12.52 38.97 36.56
N ASP A 103 13.65 38.67 37.18
CA ASP A 103 14.02 39.18 38.50
C ASP A 103 15.38 39.87 38.40
N ASN A 104 15.44 41.15 38.66
CA ASN A 104 16.68 41.94 38.66
C ASN A 104 17.39 41.97 40.02
N THR A 105 16.83 41.32 41.04
CA THR A 105 17.38 41.29 42.40
C THR A 105 18.16 40.01 42.68
N ASP A 106 17.85 38.90 41.97
CA ASP A 106 18.51 37.62 42.10
C ASP A 106 19.39 37.33 40.89
N GLY A 107 20.71 37.38 41.08
CA GLY A 107 21.68 37.03 40.06
C GLY A 107 21.79 35.53 39.75
N ALA A 108 21.05 34.67 40.44
CA ALA A 108 21.17 33.22 40.34
C ALA A 108 20.75 32.70 38.95
N GLY A 109 19.79 33.34 38.30
CA GLY A 109 19.33 32.96 36.96
C GLY A 109 20.32 33.22 35.81
N ILE A 110 21.31 34.11 36.03
CA ILE A 110 22.28 34.50 34.97
C ILE A 110 23.27 33.38 34.67
N LEU A 111 23.57 32.52 35.64
CA LEU A 111 24.52 31.41 35.52
C LEU A 111 23.83 30.03 35.33
N GLY A 112 22.52 30.02 35.15
CA GLY A 112 21.76 28.79 34.94
C GLY A 112 21.95 28.26 33.51
N ASP A 113 22.03 26.92 33.34
CA ASP A 113 21.96 26.24 32.06
C ASP A 113 20.47 26.02 31.69
N TYR A 114 20.09 26.51 30.51
CA TYR A 114 18.74 26.37 29.97
C TYR A 114 18.77 25.69 28.58
N PRO A 115 19.16 24.40 28.53
CA PRO A 115 19.23 23.69 27.22
C PRO A 115 17.82 23.57 26.62
N PRO A 116 17.66 23.75 25.31
CA PRO A 116 16.41 23.50 24.64
C PRO A 116 16.04 22.02 24.78
N GLU A 117 14.75 21.75 24.89
CA GLU A 117 14.26 20.39 24.91
C GLU A 117 14.24 19.82 23.49
N VAL A 118 15.15 18.89 23.24
CA VAL A 118 15.30 18.22 21.94
C VAL A 118 14.77 16.79 22.04
N LEU A 119 13.92 16.41 21.10
CA LEU A 119 13.33 15.09 20.95
C LEU A 119 13.80 14.50 19.63
N THR A 120 14.05 13.19 19.59
CA THR A 120 14.57 12.52 18.39
C THR A 120 13.78 11.26 18.07
N ALA A 121 13.63 10.98 16.77
CA ALA A 121 13.10 9.73 16.25
C ALA A 121 14.01 9.22 15.14
N PHE A 122 14.22 7.90 15.09
CA PHE A 122 15.07 7.26 14.10
C PHE A 122 14.24 6.36 13.20
N TYR A 123 14.47 6.46 11.89
CA TYR A 123 13.79 5.67 10.88
C TYR A 123 14.80 4.84 10.11
N ARG A 124 14.52 3.54 10.04
CA ARG A 124 15.36 2.58 9.33
C ARG A 124 14.71 2.11 8.06
N GLU A 125 15.52 1.81 7.06
CA GLU A 125 15.10 1.17 5.83
C GLU A 125 14.34 -0.13 6.11
N ASN A 126 13.12 -0.25 5.56
CA ASN A 126 12.22 -1.37 5.85
C ASN A 126 11.65 -2.05 4.59
N ARG A 127 12.05 -1.58 3.40
CA ARG A 127 11.63 -2.17 2.14
C ARG A 127 12.84 -2.52 1.26
N HIS A 128 12.96 -3.81 0.91
CA HIS A 128 13.93 -4.34 -0.03
C HIS A 128 13.21 -5.26 -1.02
N ASP A 129 12.57 -4.69 -2.03
CA ASP A 129 11.84 -5.47 -3.03
C ASP A 129 12.66 -5.64 -4.30
N VAL A 130 12.44 -6.76 -4.98
CA VAL A 130 12.98 -7.06 -6.31
C VAL A 130 11.81 -7.47 -7.20
N PHE A 131 11.64 -6.79 -8.32
CA PHE A 131 10.65 -7.13 -9.34
C PHE A 131 11.35 -7.89 -10.47
N PRO A 132 11.19 -9.23 -10.53
CA PRO A 132 11.75 -10.04 -11.60
C PRO A 132 10.87 -9.97 -12.83
N LEU A 133 11.48 -9.76 -13.97
CA LEU A 133 10.83 -9.81 -15.28
C LEU A 133 11.65 -10.71 -16.22
N THR A 134 11.01 -11.69 -16.85
CA THR A 134 11.66 -12.54 -17.82
C THR A 134 11.11 -12.28 -19.22
N THR A 135 11.99 -11.95 -20.15
CA THR A 135 11.63 -11.75 -21.55
C THR A 135 12.26 -12.84 -22.44
N ASN A 136 11.43 -13.44 -23.26
CA ASN A 136 11.86 -14.44 -24.23
C ASN A 136 12.29 -13.73 -25.54
N SER A 137 13.42 -14.14 -26.11
CA SER A 137 13.92 -13.60 -27.36
C SER A 137 12.97 -13.84 -28.57
N GLU A 138 12.17 -14.91 -28.55
CA GLU A 138 11.16 -15.14 -29.57
C GLU A 138 10.01 -14.13 -29.49
N ILE A 139 9.57 -13.77 -28.27
CA ILE A 139 8.51 -12.76 -28.07
C ILE A 139 8.98 -11.42 -28.59
N LEU A 140 10.25 -11.05 -28.31
CA LEU A 140 10.85 -9.84 -28.83
C LEU A 140 10.94 -9.86 -30.36
N SER A 141 11.38 -10.99 -30.95
CA SER A 141 11.43 -11.17 -32.40
C SER A 141 10.06 -10.96 -33.05
N ARG A 142 9.00 -11.54 -32.47
CA ARG A 142 7.62 -11.37 -32.94
C ARG A 142 7.10 -9.94 -32.74
N ALA A 143 7.54 -9.27 -31.66
CA ALA A 143 7.20 -7.87 -31.42
C ALA A 143 7.81 -6.96 -32.50
N MET A 144 9.01 -7.26 -33.00
CA MET A 144 9.69 -6.50 -34.06
C MET A 144 9.09 -6.72 -35.45
N ASP A 145 8.11 -7.60 -35.65
CA ASP A 145 7.43 -7.80 -36.93
C ASP A 145 6.54 -6.60 -37.35
N SER A 146 6.09 -5.81 -36.40
CA SER A 146 5.31 -4.59 -36.71
C SER A 146 5.52 -3.50 -35.68
N TRP A 147 5.39 -2.23 -36.10
CA TRP A 147 5.48 -1.05 -35.23
C TRP A 147 4.48 -1.08 -34.08
N GLU A 148 3.30 -1.63 -34.33
CA GLU A 148 2.25 -1.72 -33.30
C GLU A 148 2.61 -2.72 -32.22
N ARG A 149 3.10 -3.90 -32.62
CA ARG A 149 3.53 -4.95 -31.70
C ARG A 149 4.74 -4.53 -30.87
N LEU A 150 5.72 -3.86 -31.50
CA LEU A 150 6.90 -3.35 -30.79
C LEU A 150 6.52 -2.29 -29.77
N GLY A 151 5.63 -1.36 -30.13
CA GLY A 151 5.13 -0.35 -29.19
C GLY A 151 4.36 -0.94 -28.04
N ASN A 152 3.48 -1.91 -28.30
CA ASN A 152 2.71 -2.61 -27.27
C ASN A 152 3.60 -3.42 -26.34
N PHE A 153 4.62 -4.09 -26.87
CA PHE A 153 5.60 -4.83 -26.09
C PHE A 153 6.37 -3.92 -25.13
N ILE A 154 6.94 -2.83 -25.64
CA ILE A 154 7.67 -1.87 -24.83
C ILE A 154 6.77 -1.29 -23.73
N ASN A 155 5.52 -0.91 -24.06
CA ASN A 155 4.60 -0.31 -23.09
C ASN A 155 4.11 -1.33 -22.06
N SER A 156 3.76 -2.57 -22.45
CA SER A 156 3.25 -3.58 -21.53
C SER A 156 4.29 -4.01 -20.51
N THR A 157 5.53 -4.21 -20.95
CA THR A 157 6.65 -4.56 -20.07
C THR A 157 6.89 -3.49 -19.01
N ARG A 158 6.87 -2.23 -19.43
CA ARG A 158 7.06 -1.08 -18.56
C ARG A 158 5.91 -0.92 -17.55
N ILE A 159 4.67 -0.93 -18.04
CA ILE A 159 3.48 -0.72 -17.20
C ILE A 159 3.38 -1.82 -16.12
N ALA A 160 3.76 -3.05 -16.43
CA ALA A 160 3.68 -4.16 -15.47
C ALA A 160 4.56 -3.93 -14.23
N VAL A 161 5.81 -3.51 -14.42
CA VAL A 161 6.74 -3.25 -13.30
C VAL A 161 6.32 -2.00 -12.51
N ASP A 162 5.96 -0.93 -13.22
CA ASP A 162 5.56 0.32 -12.58
C ASP A 162 4.28 0.17 -11.74
N ASN A 163 3.29 -0.53 -12.29
CA ASN A 163 2.04 -0.80 -11.55
C ASN A 163 2.27 -1.72 -10.37
N GLY A 164 3.12 -2.74 -10.53
CA GLY A 164 3.50 -3.63 -9.43
C GLY A 164 4.19 -2.86 -8.29
N ASN A 165 5.10 -1.95 -8.63
CA ASN A 165 5.75 -1.10 -7.64
C ASN A 165 4.76 -0.14 -6.96
N ALA A 166 3.94 0.57 -7.72
CA ALA A 166 2.97 1.51 -7.19
C ALA A 166 1.94 0.83 -6.27
N LEU A 167 1.47 -0.37 -6.64
CA LEU A 167 0.57 -1.15 -5.81
C LEU A 167 1.25 -1.58 -4.49
N ARG A 168 2.51 -1.98 -4.56
CA ARG A 168 3.29 -2.36 -3.38
C ARG A 168 3.57 -1.17 -2.47
N GLU A 169 3.91 -0.01 -3.03
CA GLU A 169 4.09 1.25 -2.28
C GLU A 169 2.82 1.65 -1.53
N PHE A 170 1.68 1.62 -2.23
CA PHE A 170 0.38 1.92 -1.64
C PHE A 170 0.05 0.99 -0.47
N ASN A 171 0.27 -0.32 -0.66
CA ASN A 171 0.02 -1.31 0.38
C ASN A 171 0.93 -1.14 1.61
N LEU A 172 2.23 -0.88 1.40
CA LEU A 172 3.17 -0.66 2.50
C LEU A 172 2.88 0.61 3.29
N LEU A 173 2.41 1.66 2.61
CA LEU A 173 1.99 2.88 3.29
C LEU A 173 0.75 2.63 4.16
N LYS A 174 -0.25 1.91 3.64
CA LYS A 174 -1.41 1.48 4.44
C LYS A 174 -0.97 0.63 5.63
N GLN A 175 -0.03 -0.31 5.42
CA GLN A 175 0.53 -1.13 6.50
C GLN A 175 1.24 -0.28 7.57
N ALA A 176 1.99 0.74 7.18
CA ALA A 176 2.64 1.66 8.13
C ALA A 176 1.61 2.45 8.95
N ILE A 177 0.55 2.94 8.31
CA ILE A 177 -0.56 3.65 8.96
C ILE A 177 -1.27 2.73 9.97
N VAL A 178 -1.62 1.52 9.57
CA VAL A 178 -2.27 0.54 10.45
C VAL A 178 -1.35 0.14 11.60
N GLY A 179 -0.07 -0.09 11.33
CA GLY A 179 0.91 -0.39 12.38
C GLY A 179 1.06 0.73 13.42
N MET A 180 0.94 1.99 13.00
CA MET A 180 0.91 3.13 13.91
C MET A 180 -0.39 3.18 14.72
N TYR A 181 -1.54 2.92 14.07
CA TYR A 181 -2.83 2.82 14.74
C TYR A 181 -2.84 1.73 15.82
N GLU A 182 -2.35 0.53 15.53
CA GLU A 182 -2.28 -0.59 16.48
C GLU A 182 -1.37 -0.32 17.68
N LYS A 183 -0.36 0.51 17.49
CA LYS A 183 0.52 0.98 18.59
C LYS A 183 -0.06 2.16 19.35
N SER A 184 -1.32 2.53 19.12
CA SER A 184 -1.97 3.71 19.70
C SER A 184 -1.21 5.02 19.43
N GLY A 185 -0.52 5.08 18.28
CA GLY A 185 0.29 6.22 17.87
C GLY A 185 -0.49 7.38 17.24
N PHE A 186 -1.80 7.24 17.08
CA PHE A 186 -2.70 8.32 16.65
C PHE A 186 -3.64 8.74 17.78
N VAL A 187 -4.09 9.98 17.72
CA VAL A 187 -5.26 10.41 18.47
C VAL A 187 -6.49 9.78 17.81
N ILE A 188 -7.29 9.04 18.57
CA ILE A 188 -8.44 8.31 18.06
C ILE A 188 -9.72 9.09 18.38
N ARG A 189 -10.61 9.22 17.38
CA ARG A 189 -11.96 9.73 17.50
C ARG A 189 -12.94 8.65 17.05
N GLU A 190 -13.88 8.30 17.89
CA GLU A 190 -14.99 7.41 17.52
C GLU A 190 -16.14 8.25 16.99
N VAL A 191 -16.67 7.88 15.84
CA VAL A 191 -17.74 8.58 15.15
C VAL A 191 -18.82 7.60 14.68
N ASP A 192 -20.05 8.09 14.61
CA ASP A 192 -21.20 7.36 14.09
C ASP A 192 -21.78 8.09 12.90
N SER A 193 -21.56 7.59 11.71
CA SER A 193 -22.12 8.15 10.46
C SER A 193 -23.40 7.46 10.01
N SER A 194 -24.08 6.71 10.87
CA SER A 194 -25.33 6.02 10.53
C SER A 194 -26.52 6.99 10.34
N THR A 195 -26.46 8.15 10.99
CA THR A 195 -27.51 9.17 10.94
C THR A 195 -26.99 10.49 10.39
N ASP A 196 -27.88 11.32 9.85
CA ASP A 196 -27.50 12.66 9.35
C ASP A 196 -26.97 13.56 10.49
N ALA A 197 -27.45 13.40 11.72
CA ALA A 197 -26.92 14.09 12.89
C ALA A 197 -25.48 13.65 13.20
N GLY A 198 -25.20 12.35 13.16
CA GLY A 198 -23.84 11.83 13.40
C GLY A 198 -22.85 12.25 12.31
N VAL A 199 -23.31 12.38 11.05
CA VAL A 199 -22.47 12.95 9.99
C VAL A 199 -22.22 14.46 10.23
N ALA A 200 -23.18 15.20 10.74
CA ALA A 200 -22.99 16.61 11.13
C ALA A 200 -21.94 16.74 12.22
N ASP A 201 -22.05 15.95 13.28
CA ASP A 201 -21.09 15.92 14.39
C ASP A 201 -19.67 15.55 13.90
N LEU A 202 -19.56 14.57 13.01
CA LEU A 202 -18.29 14.21 12.37
C LEU A 202 -17.68 15.41 11.64
N MET A 203 -18.48 16.15 10.87
CA MET A 203 -17.99 17.30 10.12
C MET A 203 -17.58 18.46 11.03
N GLU A 204 -18.27 18.65 12.13
CA GLU A 204 -17.90 19.64 13.15
C GLU A 204 -16.58 19.27 13.82
N GLN A 205 -16.41 18.01 14.21
CA GLN A 205 -15.16 17.51 14.78
C GLN A 205 -13.99 17.63 13.80
N LEU A 206 -14.16 17.23 12.52
CA LEU A 206 -13.15 17.36 11.48
C LEU A 206 -12.67 18.81 11.34
N ARG A 207 -13.61 19.78 11.28
CA ARG A 207 -13.29 21.20 11.17
C ARG A 207 -12.59 21.72 12.42
N THR A 208 -13.04 21.31 13.58
CA THR A 208 -12.46 21.70 14.88
C THR A 208 -11.03 21.19 14.96
N ASP A 209 -10.79 19.92 14.70
CA ASP A 209 -9.44 19.32 14.76
C ASP A 209 -8.50 19.98 13.73
N ILE A 210 -8.96 20.24 12.49
CA ILE A 210 -8.17 20.96 11.48
C ILE A 210 -7.78 22.38 11.93
N ASN A 211 -8.70 23.09 12.58
CA ASN A 211 -8.43 24.43 13.06
C ASN A 211 -7.51 24.39 14.29
N ASP A 212 -7.73 23.46 15.21
CA ASP A 212 -6.94 23.32 16.43
C ASP A 212 -5.50 22.88 16.14
N MET A 213 -5.27 22.07 15.10
CA MET A 213 -3.92 21.68 14.66
C MET A 213 -3.05 22.87 14.21
N GLN A 214 -3.67 24.01 13.91
CA GLN A 214 -2.94 25.24 13.55
C GLN A 214 -2.37 25.98 14.78
N PHE A 215 -2.68 25.51 15.98
CA PHE A 215 -2.12 26.04 17.22
C PHE A 215 -1.07 25.07 17.78
N LEU A 216 0.01 25.63 18.31
CA LEU A 216 1.06 24.84 18.93
C LEU A 216 0.53 24.08 20.14
N SER A 217 0.53 22.76 20.08
CA SER A 217 0.02 21.88 21.14
C SER A 217 0.57 20.47 21.05
N SER A 218 0.47 19.71 22.14
CA SER A 218 0.77 18.27 22.18
C SER A 218 -0.48 17.40 21.99
N LYS A 219 -1.63 17.99 21.68
CA LYS A 219 -2.93 17.27 21.66
C LYS A 219 -3.07 16.29 20.50
N PHE A 220 -2.38 16.52 19.38
CA PHE A 220 -2.59 15.82 18.10
C PHE A 220 -1.45 14.88 17.71
N ASN A 221 -0.46 14.69 18.58
CA ASN A 221 0.57 13.69 18.44
C ASN A 221 0.64 12.78 19.68
N LYS A 222 1.28 11.63 19.52
CA LYS A 222 1.39 10.59 20.54
C LYS A 222 2.85 10.25 20.87
N TYR A 223 3.74 11.22 20.73
CA TYR A 223 5.17 11.03 20.99
C TYR A 223 5.43 10.51 22.41
N LYS A 224 4.78 11.08 23.41
CA LYS A 224 4.94 10.68 24.83
C LYS A 224 4.63 9.20 25.03
N GLU A 225 3.49 8.74 24.53
CA GLU A 225 3.05 7.36 24.67
C GLU A 225 3.94 6.39 23.89
N LEU A 226 4.37 6.77 22.69
CA LEU A 226 5.23 5.94 21.84
C LEU A 226 6.67 5.84 22.37
N SER A 227 7.19 6.93 22.94
CA SER A 227 8.56 6.94 23.50
C SER A 227 8.64 6.27 24.87
N GLY A 228 7.50 6.08 25.56
CA GLY A 228 7.45 5.63 26.95
C GLY A 228 8.08 6.61 27.94
N GLY A 229 8.28 7.87 27.50
CA GLY A 229 8.90 8.94 28.28
C GLY A 229 7.90 9.87 28.93
N GLU A 230 8.41 10.87 29.67
CA GLU A 230 7.60 11.93 30.28
C GLU A 230 7.43 13.15 29.37
N LYS A 231 8.25 13.26 28.34
CA LYS A 231 8.32 14.45 27.47
C LYS A 231 7.25 14.42 26.39
N GLU A 232 6.62 15.57 26.18
CA GLU A 232 5.60 15.78 25.15
C GLU A 232 6.20 16.58 23.99
N ALA A 233 5.85 16.22 22.76
CA ALA A 233 6.19 17.03 21.61
C ALA A 233 5.09 18.06 21.34
N GLN A 234 5.47 19.33 21.22
CA GLN A 234 4.55 20.40 20.84
C GLN A 234 4.66 20.66 19.35
N SER A 235 3.62 20.38 18.59
CA SER A 235 3.61 20.52 17.14
C SER A 235 2.52 21.48 16.66
N VAL A 236 2.77 22.09 15.51
CA VAL A 236 1.83 22.98 14.81
C VAL A 236 1.80 22.59 13.34
N SER A 237 0.63 22.64 12.72
CA SER A 237 0.48 22.33 11.31
C SER A 237 -0.08 23.53 10.56
N GLU A 238 0.56 23.91 9.47
CA GLU A 238 0.02 24.92 8.57
C GLU A 238 -1.22 24.38 7.87
N LYS A 239 -2.22 25.22 7.66
CA LYS A 239 -3.50 24.84 7.04
C LYS A 239 -3.32 24.13 5.68
N ASP A 240 -2.36 24.53 4.87
CA ASP A 240 -2.11 23.97 3.53
C ASP A 240 -1.36 22.64 3.56
N ASN A 241 -0.79 22.29 4.71
CA ASN A 241 -0.10 21.03 4.93
C ASN A 241 -1.02 19.94 5.51
N ILE A 242 -2.22 20.29 5.98
CA ILE A 242 -3.17 19.32 6.51
C ILE A 242 -3.89 18.64 5.34
N CYS A 243 -3.89 17.32 5.30
CA CYS A 243 -4.64 16.49 4.36
C CYS A 243 -5.65 15.60 5.09
N ILE A 244 -6.74 15.29 4.39
CA ILE A 244 -7.78 14.37 4.84
C ILE A 244 -7.72 13.15 3.93
N ILE A 245 -7.37 12.00 4.48
CA ILE A 245 -7.38 10.73 3.76
C ILE A 245 -8.64 10.00 4.23
N CYS A 246 -9.50 9.57 3.30
CA CYS A 246 -10.75 8.92 3.64
C CYS A 246 -11.05 7.73 2.74
N THR A 247 -11.83 6.78 3.26
CA THR A 247 -12.33 5.67 2.46
C THR A 247 -13.44 6.15 1.52
N THR A 248 -13.60 5.46 0.38
CA THR A 248 -14.66 5.78 -0.60
C THR A 248 -16.07 5.69 0.00
N LYS A 249 -16.29 4.75 0.93
CA LYS A 249 -17.57 4.61 1.64
C LYS A 249 -17.85 5.80 2.56
N ALA A 250 -16.83 6.24 3.29
CA ALA A 250 -16.92 7.38 4.20
C ALA A 250 -17.16 8.69 3.45
N GLU A 251 -16.43 8.90 2.37
CA GLU A 251 -16.62 10.06 1.49
C GLU A 251 -18.03 10.13 0.91
N ALA A 252 -18.55 9.00 0.43
CA ALA A 252 -19.91 8.94 -0.14
C ALA A 252 -21.00 9.33 0.87
N LYS A 253 -20.86 8.93 2.15
CA LYS A 253 -21.80 9.32 3.21
C LYS A 253 -21.70 10.82 3.52
N VAL A 254 -20.49 11.34 3.67
CA VAL A 254 -20.25 12.77 3.92
C VAL A 254 -20.76 13.61 2.75
N ARG A 255 -20.48 13.21 1.53
CA ARG A 255 -20.95 13.93 0.31
C ARG A 255 -22.48 13.94 0.22
N ARG A 256 -23.14 12.85 0.53
CA ARG A 256 -24.61 12.79 0.56
C ARG A 256 -25.20 13.80 1.54
N TYR A 257 -24.63 13.94 2.72
CA TYR A 257 -25.05 14.91 3.73
C TYR A 257 -24.80 16.35 3.26
N LEU A 258 -23.57 16.63 2.78
CA LEU A 258 -23.18 17.97 2.32
C LEU A 258 -23.99 18.46 1.11
N SER A 259 -24.44 17.57 0.22
CA SER A 259 -25.27 17.95 -0.92
C SER A 259 -26.62 18.56 -0.54
N GLY A 260 -27.09 18.30 0.68
CA GLY A 260 -28.36 18.85 1.20
C GLY A 260 -28.23 20.15 2.00
N VAL A 261 -27.04 20.48 2.51
CA VAL A 261 -26.90 21.51 3.55
C VAL A 261 -25.79 22.53 3.29
N PHE A 262 -24.72 22.21 2.56
CA PHE A 262 -23.55 23.08 2.45
C PHE A 262 -22.93 23.15 1.05
N ASN A 263 -22.26 24.28 0.76
CA ASN A 263 -21.43 24.50 -0.41
C ASN A 263 -20.16 23.61 -0.30
N ILE A 264 -20.11 22.52 -1.07
CA ILE A 264 -19.02 21.55 -1.10
C ILE A 264 -17.68 22.19 -1.52
N GLN A 265 -17.72 23.32 -2.22
CA GLN A 265 -16.56 23.99 -2.79
C GLN A 265 -15.49 24.36 -1.78
N GLU A 266 -15.82 24.75 -0.57
CA GLU A 266 -14.78 25.09 0.45
C GLU A 266 -13.93 23.89 0.92
N LEU A 267 -14.45 22.69 0.82
CA LEU A 267 -13.70 21.46 1.16
C LEU A 267 -12.98 20.87 -0.05
N GLU A 268 -13.53 21.04 -1.26
CA GLU A 268 -12.93 20.59 -2.52
C GLU A 268 -11.80 21.52 -3.01
N ASP A 269 -11.92 22.82 -2.79
CA ASP A 269 -10.93 23.84 -3.22
C ASP A 269 -9.56 23.72 -2.53
N ALA A 270 -9.46 22.89 -1.49
CA ALA A 270 -8.22 22.74 -0.75
C ALA A 270 -7.33 21.58 -1.20
N ASN A 271 -7.66 20.81 -2.26
CA ASN A 271 -6.94 19.57 -2.62
C ASN A 271 -6.69 18.62 -1.43
N ARG A 272 -7.58 18.67 -0.43
CA ARG A 272 -7.34 18.06 0.88
C ARG A 272 -7.89 16.67 1.01
N PHE A 273 -8.94 16.33 0.23
CA PHE A 273 -9.52 15.00 0.26
C PHE A 273 -8.78 14.03 -0.65
N VAL A 274 -8.15 13.05 -0.05
CA VAL A 274 -7.50 11.95 -0.75
C VAL A 274 -8.28 10.67 -0.50
N LEU A 275 -8.80 10.09 -1.57
CA LEU A 275 -9.60 8.88 -1.50
C LEU A 275 -8.70 7.65 -1.52
N VAL A 276 -8.98 6.73 -0.61
CA VAL A 276 -8.44 5.37 -0.61
C VAL A 276 -9.60 4.37 -0.71
N ASP A 277 -9.30 3.17 -1.19
CA ASP A 277 -10.26 2.06 -1.23
C ASP A 277 -10.73 1.69 0.19
N ASP A 278 -9.78 1.36 1.04
CA ASP A 278 -9.91 1.14 2.47
C ASP A 278 -8.55 1.42 3.15
N PHE A 279 -8.50 1.39 4.48
CA PHE A 279 -7.24 1.44 5.25
C PHE A 279 -6.70 0.05 5.56
N GLY A 280 -7.34 -1.02 5.08
CA GLY A 280 -6.78 -2.36 5.13
C GLY A 280 -5.56 -2.51 4.24
N TYR A 281 -4.79 -3.56 4.44
CA TYR A 281 -3.65 -3.88 3.62
C TYR A 281 -3.53 -5.36 3.32
N ASP A 282 -2.98 -5.66 2.14
CA ASP A 282 -2.71 -7.03 1.73
C ASP A 282 -1.47 -7.57 2.43
N ILE A 283 -1.59 -8.78 2.96
CA ILE A 283 -0.50 -9.51 3.58
C ILE A 283 0.24 -10.28 2.49
N TYR A 284 1.53 -10.00 2.35
CA TYR A 284 2.40 -10.66 1.38
C TYR A 284 3.29 -11.68 2.07
N GLU A 285 3.23 -12.93 1.64
CA GLU A 285 4.05 -14.00 2.17
C GLU A 285 4.78 -14.74 1.05
N LYS A 286 5.88 -15.40 1.43
CA LYS A 286 6.67 -16.19 0.52
C LYS A 286 5.96 -17.50 0.17
N GLN A 287 5.73 -17.75 -1.11
CA GLN A 287 5.12 -19.00 -1.56
C GLN A 287 6.16 -20.15 -1.61
N GLY A 288 6.08 -21.08 -0.65
CA GLY A 288 6.91 -22.29 -0.62
C GLY A 288 8.40 -22.00 -0.77
N SER A 289 9.04 -22.69 -1.72
CA SER A 289 10.44 -22.47 -2.09
C SER A 289 10.65 -21.33 -3.09
N ALA A 290 9.58 -20.81 -3.69
CA ALA A 290 9.66 -19.68 -4.60
C ALA A 290 10.07 -18.39 -3.86
N ARG A 291 10.85 -17.54 -4.55
CA ARG A 291 11.23 -16.23 -3.99
C ARG A 291 10.16 -15.15 -4.20
N GLN A 292 9.09 -15.48 -4.93
CA GLN A 292 7.99 -14.56 -5.17
C GLN A 292 7.11 -14.45 -3.92
N LEU A 293 6.67 -13.23 -3.65
CA LEU A 293 5.67 -12.92 -2.63
C LEU A 293 4.28 -13.04 -3.27
N ALA A 294 3.37 -13.69 -2.60
CA ALA A 294 1.96 -13.73 -2.98
C ALA A 294 1.10 -13.09 -1.89
N ILE A 295 -0.03 -12.55 -2.28
CA ILE A 295 -1.04 -12.06 -1.36
C ILE A 295 -1.67 -13.27 -0.68
N THR A 296 -1.56 -13.34 0.64
CA THR A 296 -2.05 -14.44 1.47
C THR A 296 -3.25 -14.05 2.30
N GLY A 297 -3.56 -12.77 2.36
CA GLY A 297 -4.68 -12.25 3.11
C GLY A 297 -4.81 -10.75 2.99
N HIS A 298 -5.91 -10.25 3.53
CA HIS A 298 -6.19 -8.82 3.66
C HIS A 298 -6.54 -8.49 5.10
N LYS A 299 -5.83 -7.53 5.69
CA LYS A 299 -6.12 -7.06 7.05
C LYS A 299 -7.04 -5.85 6.97
N THR A 300 -8.25 -5.97 7.49
CA THR A 300 -9.21 -4.88 7.57
C THR A 300 -8.99 -4.01 8.80
N THR A 301 -9.44 -2.76 8.75
CA THR A 301 -9.36 -1.82 9.87
C THR A 301 -10.64 -1.00 9.98
N PRO A 302 -11.00 -0.53 11.19
CA PRO A 302 -12.17 0.33 11.39
C PRO A 302 -11.92 1.80 11.01
N ILE A 303 -10.75 2.13 10.48
CA ILE A 303 -10.37 3.49 10.13
C ILE A 303 -11.20 3.97 8.94
N SER A 304 -11.84 5.12 9.10
CA SER A 304 -12.66 5.74 8.06
C SER A 304 -12.05 7.01 7.50
N PHE A 305 -11.45 7.82 8.38
CA PHE A 305 -10.77 9.07 8.04
C PHE A 305 -9.46 9.19 8.80
N ILE A 306 -8.48 9.84 8.18
CA ILE A 306 -7.27 10.33 8.84
C ILE A 306 -7.12 11.80 8.46
N VAL A 307 -7.05 12.66 9.45
CA VAL A 307 -6.68 14.06 9.30
C VAL A 307 -5.26 14.21 9.81
N ALA A 308 -4.34 14.56 8.95
CA ALA A 308 -2.94 14.63 9.32
C ALA A 308 -2.18 15.73 8.56
N ASP A 309 -1.10 16.20 9.16
CA ASP A 309 -0.08 16.98 8.45
C ASP A 309 0.62 16.09 7.41
N LYS A 310 0.90 16.59 6.21
CA LYS A 310 1.63 15.84 5.16
C LYS A 310 2.96 15.26 5.66
N ASN A 311 3.55 15.89 6.69
CA ASN A 311 4.79 15.43 7.30
C ASN A 311 4.63 14.21 8.20
N PHE A 312 3.40 13.72 8.44
CA PHE A 312 3.21 12.52 9.24
C PHE A 312 3.83 11.27 8.60
N VAL A 313 3.97 11.23 7.26
CA VAL A 313 4.67 10.16 6.57
C VAL A 313 6.12 10.53 6.32
N GLN A 314 7.02 9.65 6.73
CA GLN A 314 8.44 9.68 6.40
C GLN A 314 8.69 8.63 5.31
N TRP A 315 8.69 9.05 4.04
CA TRP A 315 8.83 8.18 2.89
C TRP A 315 9.92 8.66 1.95
N TYR A 316 10.96 7.86 1.83
CA TYR A 316 12.15 8.17 1.05
C TYR A 316 12.60 6.98 0.21
N ASP A 317 13.07 7.25 -1.00
CA ASP A 317 13.77 6.27 -1.84
C ASP A 317 15.26 6.25 -1.49
N ARG A 318 15.82 5.04 -1.41
CA ARG A 318 17.26 4.85 -1.24
C ARG A 318 17.92 4.35 -2.50
N LEU A 319 17.38 3.31 -3.10
CA LEU A 319 17.95 2.65 -4.26
C LEU A 319 16.85 2.30 -5.26
N ASN A 320 17.09 2.62 -6.51
CA ASN A 320 16.32 2.12 -7.63
C ASN A 320 17.31 1.74 -8.73
N VAL A 321 17.63 0.44 -8.81
CA VAL A 321 18.66 -0.09 -9.74
C VAL A 321 18.10 -1.30 -10.45
N GLU A 322 18.43 -1.39 -11.73
CA GLU A 322 18.06 -2.50 -12.59
C GLU A 322 19.30 -3.34 -12.90
N TYR A 323 19.10 -4.65 -12.92
CA TYR A 323 20.12 -5.63 -13.23
C TYR A 323 19.59 -6.64 -14.21
N GLU A 324 20.37 -6.95 -15.24
CA GLU A 324 20.01 -7.93 -16.26
C GLU A 324 20.92 -9.14 -16.24
N PHE A 325 20.33 -10.28 -16.53
CA PHE A 325 21.05 -11.54 -16.65
C PHE A 325 20.48 -12.40 -17.80
N LYS A 326 21.32 -12.78 -18.75
CA LYS A 326 20.94 -13.74 -19.77
C LYS A 326 21.11 -15.16 -19.26
N ASN A 327 20.01 -15.90 -19.25
CA ASN A 327 20.04 -17.32 -18.92
C ASN A 327 20.57 -18.12 -20.15
N GLY A 328 21.78 -18.66 -20.03
CA GLY A 328 22.41 -19.43 -21.11
C GLY A 328 21.69 -20.74 -21.45
N PHE A 329 20.87 -21.27 -20.56
CA PHE A 329 20.12 -22.50 -20.77
C PHE A 329 18.80 -22.29 -21.53
N THR A 330 18.05 -21.21 -21.16
CA THR A 330 16.73 -20.91 -21.74
C THR A 330 16.77 -19.84 -22.82
N LEU A 331 17.91 -19.17 -23.00
CA LEU A 331 18.11 -18.00 -23.87
C LEU A 331 17.21 -16.80 -23.51
N ASN A 332 16.54 -16.84 -22.38
CA ASN A 332 15.71 -15.75 -21.88
C ASN A 332 16.58 -14.70 -21.18
N ILE A 333 16.10 -13.46 -21.18
CA ILE A 333 16.68 -12.36 -20.44
C ILE A 333 15.84 -12.14 -19.20
N ASN A 334 16.49 -12.18 -18.04
CA ASN A 334 15.89 -11.87 -16.75
C ASN A 334 16.34 -10.47 -16.35
N THR A 335 15.39 -9.58 -16.16
CA THR A 335 15.59 -8.23 -15.64
C THR A 335 15.11 -8.19 -14.20
N PHE A 336 15.91 -7.64 -13.30
CA PHE A 336 15.62 -7.49 -11.87
C PHE A 336 15.63 -6.01 -11.52
N VAL A 337 14.48 -5.48 -11.14
CA VAL A 337 14.35 -4.09 -10.67
C VAL A 337 14.39 -4.10 -9.14
N HIS A 338 15.45 -3.55 -8.57
CA HIS A 338 15.65 -3.44 -7.12
C HIS A 338 15.15 -2.10 -6.63
N ILE A 339 14.22 -2.12 -5.66
CA ILE A 339 13.65 -0.92 -5.07
C ILE A 339 13.79 -1.01 -3.55
N TRP A 340 14.58 -0.10 -2.99
CA TRP A 340 14.79 0.01 -1.56
C TRP A 340 14.25 1.34 -1.08
N GLN A 341 13.43 1.29 -0.03
CA GLN A 341 12.74 2.45 0.50
C GLN A 341 12.64 2.40 2.02
N MET A 342 12.47 3.56 2.59
CA MET A 342 12.05 3.74 3.97
C MET A 342 10.65 4.35 3.99
N ILE A 343 9.69 3.68 4.65
CA ILE A 343 8.32 4.13 4.83
C ILE A 343 7.98 4.00 6.31
N SER A 344 7.77 5.13 6.97
CA SER A 344 7.44 5.20 8.39
C SER A 344 6.48 6.34 8.68
N ILE A 345 5.92 6.35 9.88
CA ILE A 345 5.04 7.42 10.37
C ILE A 345 5.79 8.20 11.44
N SER A 346 5.77 9.54 11.33
CA SER A 346 6.39 10.43 12.32
C SER A 346 5.57 10.50 13.60
N PRO A 347 6.18 10.34 14.77
CA PRO A 347 5.51 10.50 16.04
C PRO A 347 5.31 11.97 16.44
N PHE A 348 5.94 12.92 15.74
CA PHE A 348 5.88 14.34 16.03
C PHE A 348 4.78 15.06 15.26
N ALA A 349 4.37 14.54 14.14
CA ALA A 349 3.40 15.19 13.29
C ALA A 349 1.98 15.08 13.87
N ASN A 350 1.18 16.13 13.70
CA ASN A 350 -0.22 16.11 14.07
C ASN A 350 -1.00 15.15 13.20
N ALA A 351 -1.70 14.20 13.83
CA ALA A 351 -2.54 13.23 13.13
C ALA A 351 -3.67 12.71 14.02
N VAL A 352 -4.89 12.73 13.48
CA VAL A 352 -6.09 12.18 14.12
C VAL A 352 -6.69 11.11 13.25
N CYS A 353 -6.99 9.97 13.85
CA CYS A 353 -7.62 8.83 13.22
C CYS A 353 -9.08 8.74 13.66
N TYR A 354 -10.00 8.74 12.70
CA TYR A 354 -11.44 8.60 12.95
C TYR A 354 -11.88 7.19 12.65
N ILE A 355 -12.50 6.56 13.62
CA ILE A 355 -13.05 5.21 13.55
C ILE A 355 -14.56 5.30 13.43
N ASP A 356 -15.09 4.74 12.37
CA ASP A 356 -16.53 4.67 12.16
C ASP A 356 -16.96 3.20 12.05
N ASN A 357 -17.45 2.68 13.15
CA ASN A 357 -17.91 1.30 13.23
C ASN A 357 -19.17 1.04 12.40
N THR A 358 -19.83 2.09 11.90
CA THR A 358 -21.04 1.95 11.06
C THR A 358 -20.70 1.83 9.57
N ILE A 359 -19.53 2.31 9.16
CA ILE A 359 -19.05 2.18 7.78
C ILE A 359 -18.24 0.88 7.61
N ASN A 360 -17.34 0.64 8.55
CA ASN A 360 -16.51 -0.56 8.61
C ASN A 360 -17.06 -1.41 9.75
N THR A 361 -18.15 -2.12 9.48
CA THR A 361 -18.74 -3.04 10.45
C THR A 361 -17.66 -3.99 10.94
N THR A 362 -17.13 -3.68 12.13
CA THR A 362 -16.21 -4.59 12.79
C THR A 362 -17.03 -5.74 13.31
N VAL A 363 -17.00 -6.84 12.58
CA VAL A 363 -17.61 -8.08 13.07
C VAL A 363 -16.77 -8.54 14.23
N THR A 364 -17.31 -8.50 15.42
CA THR A 364 -16.54 -8.76 16.65
C THR A 364 -16.87 -10.07 17.29
N THR A 365 -18.06 -10.61 17.05
CA THR A 365 -18.50 -11.83 17.72
C THR A 365 -19.29 -12.74 16.80
N VAL A 366 -18.99 -14.03 16.90
CA VAL A 366 -19.79 -15.13 16.39
C VAL A 366 -20.25 -15.92 17.62
N PRO A 367 -21.56 -16.21 17.76
CA PRO A 367 -22.07 -16.86 18.97
C PRO A 367 -21.42 -18.22 19.27
N ASP A 368 -20.91 -18.88 18.25
CA ASP A 368 -20.27 -20.19 18.35
C ASP A 368 -19.11 -20.25 17.34
N THR A 369 -17.89 -20.21 17.82
CA THR A 369 -16.69 -19.95 17.03
C THR A 369 -16.05 -21.20 16.44
N SER A 370 -16.50 -22.40 16.80
CA SER A 370 -15.94 -23.64 16.28
C SER A 370 -16.97 -24.75 16.21
N PHE A 371 -16.81 -25.65 15.27
CA PHE A 371 -17.51 -26.92 15.27
C PHE A 371 -16.59 -28.05 14.77
N ASP A 372 -16.95 -29.25 15.14
CA ASP A 372 -16.24 -30.47 14.76
C ASP A 372 -16.85 -31.05 13.48
N SER A 373 -16.01 -31.54 12.58
CA SER A 373 -16.43 -32.18 11.33
C SER A 373 -16.87 -33.64 11.51
N SER A 374 -17.05 -34.14 12.76
CA SER A 374 -17.40 -35.52 13.06
C SER A 374 -18.79 -35.95 12.59
N GLY A 375 -19.61 -35.04 12.09
CA GLY A 375 -20.97 -35.32 11.62
C GLY A 375 -21.30 -34.63 10.29
N ASN A 376 -22.36 -35.09 9.66
CA ASN A 376 -22.91 -34.53 8.41
C ASN A 376 -23.68 -33.23 8.67
N ASP A 377 -23.19 -32.40 9.56
CA ASP A 377 -23.94 -31.26 10.04
C ASP A 377 -23.66 -30.02 9.23
N SER A 378 -24.74 -29.32 8.94
CA SER A 378 -24.75 -27.97 8.41
C SER A 378 -24.89 -27.00 9.59
N LYS A 379 -23.97 -26.07 9.73
CA LYS A 379 -24.03 -25.07 10.79
C LYS A 379 -24.10 -23.67 10.19
N GLU A 380 -25.09 -22.91 10.65
CA GLU A 380 -25.32 -21.54 10.22
C GLU A 380 -24.71 -20.56 11.22
N TYR A 381 -23.91 -19.63 10.71
CA TYR A 381 -23.22 -18.61 11.50
C TYR A 381 -23.80 -17.22 11.20
N LYS A 382 -24.28 -16.58 12.24
CA LYS A 382 -24.76 -15.20 12.20
C LYS A 382 -23.67 -14.30 12.76
N PHE A 383 -23.18 -13.40 11.95
CA PHE A 383 -22.22 -12.39 12.37
C PHE A 383 -22.93 -11.21 13.04
N VAL A 384 -22.33 -10.65 14.08
CA VAL A 384 -22.87 -9.51 14.80
C VAL A 384 -21.80 -8.45 15.06
N ASP A 385 -22.19 -7.20 15.18
CA ASP A 385 -21.33 -6.10 15.60
C ASP A 385 -21.15 -6.05 17.13
N VAL A 386 -20.37 -5.10 17.62
CA VAL A 386 -20.15 -4.86 19.06
C VAL A 386 -21.44 -4.58 19.84
N SER A 387 -22.49 -4.09 19.15
CA SER A 387 -23.78 -3.77 19.73
C SER A 387 -24.77 -4.94 19.64
N GLY A 388 -24.36 -6.08 19.07
CA GLY A 388 -25.20 -7.27 18.88
C GLY A 388 -26.11 -7.20 17.64
N ASN A 389 -25.96 -6.19 16.78
CA ASN A 389 -26.72 -6.10 15.54
C ASN A 389 -26.14 -7.04 14.48
N GLN A 390 -27.02 -7.63 13.67
CA GLN A 390 -26.55 -8.52 12.59
C GLN A 390 -25.74 -7.75 11.54
N VAL A 391 -24.55 -8.28 11.24
CA VAL A 391 -23.75 -7.88 10.09
C VAL A 391 -24.03 -8.85 8.96
N TYR A 392 -24.43 -8.31 7.82
CA TYR A 392 -24.84 -9.12 6.67
C TYR A 392 -23.64 -9.52 5.82
N LEU A 393 -23.45 -10.82 5.62
CA LEU A 393 -22.50 -11.37 4.65
C LEU A 393 -23.18 -11.34 3.27
N ASN A 394 -22.69 -10.56 2.33
CA ASN A 394 -23.31 -10.44 1.00
C ASN A 394 -22.77 -11.46 0.01
N ASP A 395 -21.47 -11.76 0.08
CA ASP A 395 -20.79 -12.66 -0.83
C ASP A 395 -19.69 -13.43 -0.11
N LEU A 396 -19.35 -14.63 -0.60
CA LEU A 396 -18.25 -15.44 -0.07
C LEU A 396 -16.87 -14.81 -0.26
N SER A 397 -16.72 -13.89 -1.22
CA SER A 397 -15.49 -13.13 -1.41
C SER A 397 -15.14 -12.18 -0.27
N GLU A 398 -16.12 -11.86 0.60
CA GLU A 398 -15.90 -11.07 1.82
C GLU A 398 -15.22 -11.89 2.93
N LEU A 399 -15.13 -13.21 2.77
CA LEU A 399 -14.51 -14.12 3.73
C LEU A 399 -13.05 -14.34 3.41
N HIS A 400 -12.23 -14.29 4.46
CA HIS A 400 -10.86 -14.73 4.39
C HIS A 400 -10.77 -16.18 4.90
N ILE A 401 -10.37 -17.10 4.02
CA ILE A 401 -10.35 -18.54 4.31
C ILE A 401 -8.91 -19.03 4.29
N THR A 402 -8.49 -19.64 5.38
CA THR A 402 -7.21 -20.33 5.49
C THR A 402 -7.44 -21.72 6.07
N HIS A 403 -6.57 -22.67 5.73
CA HIS A 403 -6.57 -23.97 6.39
C HIS A 403 -5.19 -24.31 6.94
N ILE A 404 -5.15 -25.05 8.00
CA ILE A 404 -3.92 -25.60 8.59
C ILE A 404 -3.77 -27.03 8.09
N ASP A 405 -2.67 -27.30 7.38
CA ASP A 405 -2.37 -28.63 6.89
C ASP A 405 -1.91 -29.59 8.02
N GLU A 406 -1.66 -30.85 7.70
CA GLU A 406 -1.18 -31.86 8.67
C GLU A 406 0.12 -31.46 9.37
N ASN A 407 0.96 -30.72 8.70
CA ASN A 407 2.25 -30.27 9.23
C ASN A 407 2.12 -29.01 10.11
N GLY A 408 0.90 -28.49 10.28
CA GLY A 408 0.66 -27.25 11.04
C GLY A 408 0.97 -25.97 10.27
N LEU A 409 1.10 -26.04 8.94
CA LEU A 409 1.34 -24.88 8.09
C LEU A 409 0.02 -24.29 7.60
N ALA A 410 -0.13 -22.98 7.74
CA ALA A 410 -1.29 -22.26 7.22
C ALA A 410 -1.20 -22.11 5.71
N LYS A 411 -2.28 -22.45 5.00
CA LYS A 411 -2.46 -22.29 3.55
C LYS A 411 -3.75 -21.55 3.25
N ILE A 412 -3.77 -20.83 2.14
CA ILE A 412 -4.94 -20.05 1.75
C ILE A 412 -5.95 -20.91 1.03
N GLY A 413 -7.22 -20.56 1.24
CA GLY A 413 -8.35 -21.26 0.65
C GLY A 413 -8.71 -22.53 1.39
N LEU A 414 -9.62 -23.29 0.78
CA LEU A 414 -10.04 -24.59 1.28
C LEU A 414 -9.03 -25.68 0.90
N PRO A 415 -8.90 -26.75 1.70
CA PRO A 415 -8.06 -27.87 1.35
C PRO A 415 -8.54 -28.53 0.04
N SER A 416 -7.60 -28.98 -0.79
CA SER A 416 -7.90 -29.48 -2.16
C SER A 416 -8.65 -30.81 -2.20
N ASN A 417 -8.55 -31.63 -1.16
CA ASN A 417 -9.09 -32.99 -1.17
C ASN A 417 -10.44 -33.13 -0.51
N VAL A 418 -10.85 -32.14 0.28
CA VAL A 418 -12.16 -32.11 0.91
C VAL A 418 -12.63 -30.68 1.05
N THR A 419 -13.67 -30.38 0.35
CA THR A 419 -14.26 -29.06 0.36
C THR A 419 -15.52 -29.04 1.23
N PRO A 420 -15.49 -28.41 2.42
CA PRO A 420 -16.71 -27.95 3.03
C PRO A 420 -17.42 -27.03 2.04
N THR A 421 -18.72 -27.18 1.93
CA THR A 421 -19.52 -26.27 1.10
C THR A 421 -19.82 -25.03 1.93
N LEU A 422 -19.38 -23.87 1.46
CA LEU A 422 -19.73 -22.57 2.04
C LEU A 422 -20.82 -21.94 1.20
N GLU A 423 -21.86 -21.46 1.85
CA GLU A 423 -23.02 -20.85 1.19
C GLU A 423 -23.48 -19.63 1.97
N VAL A 424 -23.72 -18.53 1.27
CA VAL A 424 -24.40 -17.37 1.84
C VAL A 424 -25.89 -17.62 1.77
N THR A 425 -26.55 -17.65 2.92
CA THR A 425 -27.99 -17.90 3.00
C THR A 425 -28.80 -16.69 2.51
N PRO A 426 -30.10 -16.85 2.20
CA PRO A 426 -30.98 -15.71 1.89
C PRO A 426 -31.07 -14.68 3.02
N THR A 427 -30.84 -15.09 4.26
CA THR A 427 -30.78 -14.25 5.46
C THR A 427 -29.42 -13.57 5.66
N LYS A 428 -28.50 -13.72 4.68
CA LYS A 428 -27.16 -13.12 4.70
C LYS A 428 -26.28 -13.59 5.87
N THR A 429 -26.41 -14.87 6.19
CA THR A 429 -25.59 -15.60 7.15
C THR A 429 -24.70 -16.62 6.43
N LEU A 430 -23.63 -17.09 7.06
CA LEU A 430 -22.75 -18.11 6.52
C LEU A 430 -23.25 -19.51 6.91
N ASN A 431 -23.56 -20.34 5.95
CA ASN A 431 -23.83 -21.76 6.18
C ASN A 431 -22.61 -22.59 5.75
N ILE A 432 -22.12 -23.40 6.69
CA ILE A 432 -21.00 -24.31 6.48
C ILE A 432 -21.51 -25.74 6.54
N LYS A 433 -21.35 -26.47 5.44
CA LYS A 433 -21.69 -27.91 5.34
C LYS A 433 -20.41 -28.72 5.18
N VAL A 434 -20.19 -29.66 6.06
CA VAL A 434 -19.04 -30.55 6.01
C VAL A 434 -19.53 -31.95 5.60
N PRO A 435 -19.10 -32.53 4.47
CA PRO A 435 -19.54 -33.86 4.07
C PRO A 435 -19.03 -34.94 5.00
N LEU A 436 -19.85 -35.99 5.21
CA LEU A 436 -19.45 -37.22 5.94
C LEU A 436 -18.28 -37.92 5.24
N GLY A 437 -17.37 -38.49 6.04
CA GLY A 437 -16.33 -39.40 5.54
C GLY A 437 -15.09 -38.67 5.06
N LEU A 438 -14.80 -37.49 5.61
CA LEU A 438 -13.52 -36.85 5.44
C LEU A 438 -12.40 -37.78 5.92
N ALA A 439 -11.55 -38.20 4.99
CA ALA A 439 -10.36 -38.94 5.37
C ALA A 439 -9.52 -38.06 6.28
N SER A 440 -9.23 -38.52 7.48
CA SER A 440 -8.19 -37.92 8.30
C SER A 440 -6.91 -37.93 7.49
N GLY A 441 -6.37 -36.81 7.17
CA GLY A 441 -5.09 -36.83 6.52
C GLY A 441 -4.59 -35.53 5.94
N ASP A 442 -5.44 -34.64 5.46
CA ASP A 442 -4.94 -33.54 4.64
C ASP A 442 -4.97 -32.17 5.34
N TRP A 443 -5.70 -32.01 6.42
CA TRP A 443 -5.81 -30.74 7.15
C TRP A 443 -6.24 -30.93 8.59
N LYS A 444 -5.84 -30.00 9.47
CA LYS A 444 -6.21 -29.97 10.89
C LYS A 444 -7.41 -29.09 11.19
N SER A 445 -7.40 -27.90 10.64
CA SER A 445 -8.49 -26.94 10.82
C SER A 445 -8.63 -26.00 9.63
N ILE A 446 -9.84 -25.52 9.41
CA ILE A 446 -10.16 -24.44 8.47
C ILE A 446 -10.57 -23.24 9.29
N ILE A 447 -9.95 -22.10 9.01
CA ILE A 447 -10.19 -20.84 9.68
C ILE A 447 -10.88 -19.92 8.67
N ILE A 448 -12.09 -19.50 8.98
CA ILE A 448 -12.91 -18.59 8.18
C ILE A 448 -13.03 -17.29 8.96
N GLN A 449 -12.52 -16.24 8.39
CA GLN A 449 -12.53 -14.92 9.01
C GLN A 449 -13.42 -13.95 8.22
N PHE A 450 -14.28 -13.24 8.95
CA PHE A 450 -15.07 -12.12 8.43
C PHE A 450 -14.90 -10.92 9.37
N GLY A 451 -14.20 -9.89 8.91
CA GLY A 451 -13.75 -8.81 9.79
C GLY A 451 -12.87 -9.34 10.92
N ASN A 452 -13.24 -9.12 12.16
CA ASN A 452 -12.54 -9.66 13.35
C ASN A 452 -13.15 -10.96 13.86
N ALA A 453 -14.27 -11.41 13.31
CA ALA A 453 -14.88 -12.67 13.70
C ALA A 453 -14.16 -13.85 13.02
N ILE A 454 -13.87 -14.88 13.81
CA ILE A 454 -13.17 -16.08 13.35
C ILE A 454 -14.05 -17.28 13.65
N VAL A 455 -14.34 -18.08 12.63
CA VAL A 455 -14.97 -19.39 12.74
C VAL A 455 -13.92 -20.44 12.43
N THR A 456 -13.72 -21.37 13.35
CA THR A 456 -12.78 -22.48 13.17
C THR A 456 -13.53 -23.78 12.99
N VAL A 457 -13.30 -24.47 11.88
CA VAL A 457 -13.79 -25.82 11.61
C VAL A 457 -12.65 -26.79 11.89
N ASN A 458 -12.79 -27.62 12.90
CA ASN A 458 -11.78 -28.63 13.23
C ASN A 458 -12.06 -29.92 12.47
N ASN A 459 -11.01 -30.56 11.97
CA ASN A 459 -11.12 -31.89 11.40
C ASN A 459 -11.22 -32.89 12.56
N ALA A 460 -12.23 -33.75 12.53
CA ALA A 460 -12.35 -34.85 13.48
C ALA A 460 -11.24 -35.86 13.17
N THR A 461 -10.32 -36.02 14.09
CA THR A 461 -9.29 -37.08 14.07
C THR A 461 -9.88 -38.39 14.52
#